data_446cad3cc05f49d2e48c072ed58d869b
#
_entry.id   446cad3cc05f49d2e48c072ed58d869b
#
_cell.length_a   1.000
_cell.length_b   1.000
_cell.length_c   1.000
_cell.angle_alpha   90.00
_cell.angle_beta   90.00
_cell.angle_gamma   90.00
#
_symmetry.space_group_name_H-M   'P 1'
#
loop_
_entity.id
_entity.type
_entity.pdbx_description
1 polymer ?
#
loop_
_entity_poly.entity_id
_entity_poly.type
_entity_poly.pdbx_seq_one_letter_code
_entity_poly.pdbx_strand_id
1 'polypeptide(L)'
;GTGSTGIQAAPVIAEKAKYLTVFQRTPNFSVPARNNTLTKDFKEYVKNNYHELKSLVKETPNGHAFRISEKLTFDIPQKEREKKYEEYWEKGGLQFRGVFKDIITDKKANDSASIFLKKKISQVVKNKEYAKILTNFDHPYGCKRPPIDTNYFETYNRENVHLVDIKKDPIIEIDKTGIKTERNYFKLDTIVFATGYDAMTGTLINLNITGENSLNLKDYWNEGPKTYLGLQIAGFPN
;
A
#
# COMPACT_ATOMS: atom_id res chain seq x y z
N GLY A 1 11.70 3.90 -3.14
CA GLY A 1 10.46 3.86 -2.37
C GLY A 1 9.65 2.58 -2.60
N THR A 2 8.99 2.10 -1.56
CA THR A 2 8.19 0.86 -1.56
C THR A 2 6.73 1.12 -1.14
N GLY A 3 6.21 2.30 -1.51
CA GLY A 3 4.78 2.60 -1.51
C GLY A 3 4.11 2.17 -2.80
N SER A 4 2.87 2.63 -3.05
CA SER A 4 2.06 2.21 -4.21
C SER A 4 2.81 2.34 -5.55
N THR A 5 3.50 3.46 -5.79
CA THR A 5 4.26 3.67 -7.02
C THR A 5 5.41 2.67 -7.15
N GLY A 6 6.23 2.49 -6.10
CA GLY A 6 7.35 1.56 -6.14
C GLY A 6 6.91 0.11 -6.32
N ILE A 7 5.85 -0.31 -5.62
CA ILE A 7 5.30 -1.67 -5.72
C ILE A 7 4.81 -1.98 -7.13
N GLN A 8 4.20 -1.02 -7.81
CA GLN A 8 3.69 -1.21 -9.17
C GLN A 8 4.77 -1.04 -10.25
N ALA A 9 5.74 -0.16 -10.03
CA ALA A 9 6.80 0.11 -11.02
C ALA A 9 7.91 -0.95 -11.00
N ALA A 10 8.29 -1.46 -9.82
CA ALA A 10 9.42 -2.37 -9.69
C ALA A 10 9.32 -3.63 -10.56
N PRO A 11 8.19 -4.35 -10.66
CA PRO A 11 8.06 -5.52 -11.53
C PRO A 11 8.30 -5.19 -13.00
N VAL A 12 7.72 -4.09 -13.48
CA VAL A 12 7.83 -3.67 -14.89
C VAL A 12 9.26 -3.22 -15.23
N ILE A 13 9.90 -2.50 -14.31
CA ILE A 13 11.30 -2.07 -14.49
C ILE A 13 12.23 -3.27 -14.47
N ALA A 14 12.01 -4.23 -13.56
CA ALA A 14 12.83 -5.43 -13.44
C ALA A 14 12.85 -6.31 -14.72
N GLU A 15 11.80 -6.24 -15.54
CA GLU A 15 11.74 -6.96 -16.82
C GLU A 15 12.60 -6.30 -17.90
N LYS A 16 12.83 -4.99 -17.82
CA LYS A 16 13.48 -4.18 -18.86
C LYS A 16 14.90 -3.76 -18.50
N ALA A 17 15.16 -3.54 -17.22
CA ALA A 17 16.46 -3.07 -16.75
C ALA A 17 17.47 -4.22 -16.65
N LYS A 18 18.73 -3.95 -16.98
CA LYS A 18 19.83 -4.90 -16.74
C LYS A 18 19.97 -5.22 -15.26
N TYR A 19 19.86 -4.21 -14.40
CA TYR A 19 19.85 -4.32 -12.95
C TYR A 19 18.82 -3.35 -12.35
N LEU A 20 18.11 -3.79 -11.31
CA LEU A 20 17.23 -2.95 -10.52
C LEU A 20 17.66 -3.02 -9.06
N THR A 21 17.94 -1.86 -8.45
CA THR A 21 18.15 -1.76 -7.01
C THR A 21 16.98 -1.03 -6.38
N VAL A 22 16.29 -1.67 -5.44
CA VAL A 22 15.18 -1.09 -4.68
C VAL A 22 15.69 -0.64 -3.33
N PHE A 23 15.66 0.66 -3.06
CA PHE A 23 16.00 1.25 -1.76
C PHE A 23 14.75 1.37 -0.91
N GLN A 24 14.66 0.59 0.16
CA GLN A 24 13.50 0.52 1.05
C GLN A 24 13.81 1.12 2.41
N ARG A 25 12.98 2.09 2.86
CA ARG A 25 12.97 2.59 4.23
C ARG A 25 12.03 1.77 5.12
N THR A 26 10.80 1.59 4.67
CA THR A 26 9.73 0.88 5.40
C THR A 26 8.93 0.08 4.40
N PRO A 27 8.78 -1.24 4.59
CA PRO A 27 7.87 -2.03 3.75
C PRO A 27 6.42 -1.61 3.96
N ASN A 28 5.58 -1.85 2.98
CA ASN A 28 4.14 -1.73 3.12
C ASN A 28 3.49 -3.09 2.88
N PHE A 29 2.39 -3.35 3.57
CA PHE A 29 1.55 -4.50 3.24
C PHE A 29 1.04 -4.37 1.82
N SER A 30 1.15 -5.44 1.06
CA SER A 30 0.60 -5.56 -0.28
C SER A 30 -0.18 -6.85 -0.40
N VAL A 31 -1.20 -6.86 -1.21
CA VAL A 31 -2.04 -8.02 -1.50
C VAL A 31 -2.09 -8.27 -2.99
N PRO A 32 -2.12 -9.53 -3.46
CA PRO A 32 -2.09 -9.82 -4.89
C PRO A 32 -3.35 -9.29 -5.56
N ALA A 33 -3.18 -8.68 -6.73
CA ALA A 33 -4.28 -8.16 -7.52
C ALA A 33 -5.17 -9.27 -8.10
N ARG A 34 -4.59 -10.42 -8.44
CA ARG A 34 -5.27 -11.53 -9.11
C ARG A 34 -6.00 -11.08 -10.39
N ASN A 35 -5.38 -10.17 -11.14
CA ASN A 35 -5.92 -9.71 -12.41
C ASN A 35 -5.98 -10.84 -13.41
N ASN A 36 -7.17 -11.08 -13.95
CA ASN A 36 -7.43 -12.09 -14.96
C ASN A 36 -8.24 -11.50 -16.10
N THR A 37 -8.20 -12.16 -17.26
CA THR A 37 -9.09 -11.83 -18.36
C THR A 37 -10.55 -12.07 -17.93
N LEU A 38 -11.40 -11.08 -18.15
CA LEU A 38 -12.83 -11.20 -17.84
C LEU A 38 -13.47 -12.30 -18.71
N THR A 39 -13.97 -13.35 -18.07
CA THR A 39 -14.69 -14.42 -18.76
C THR A 39 -16.02 -13.92 -19.32
N LYS A 40 -16.55 -14.63 -20.31
CA LYS A 40 -17.87 -14.32 -20.89
C LYS A 40 -18.95 -14.38 -19.82
N ASP A 41 -18.95 -15.43 -19.02
CA ASP A 41 -19.93 -15.66 -17.94
C ASP A 41 -19.88 -14.54 -16.89
N PHE A 42 -18.70 -14.10 -16.51
CA PHE A 42 -18.55 -12.97 -15.57
C PHE A 42 -19.10 -11.67 -16.16
N LYS A 43 -18.86 -11.40 -17.44
CA LYS A 43 -19.41 -10.22 -18.12
C LYS A 43 -20.94 -10.27 -18.19
N GLU A 44 -21.52 -11.42 -18.48
CA GLU A 44 -22.96 -11.63 -18.50
C GLU A 44 -23.55 -11.51 -17.09
N TYR A 45 -22.91 -12.11 -16.08
CA TYR A 45 -23.30 -11.94 -14.68
C TYR A 45 -23.37 -10.47 -14.28
N VAL A 46 -22.32 -9.68 -14.55
CA VAL A 46 -22.30 -8.25 -14.21
C VAL A 46 -23.41 -7.48 -14.92
N LYS A 47 -23.67 -7.76 -16.20
CA LYS A 47 -24.74 -7.10 -16.96
C LYS A 47 -26.12 -7.42 -16.40
N ASN A 48 -26.37 -8.68 -16.07
CA ASN A 48 -27.68 -9.13 -15.58
C ASN A 48 -27.96 -8.68 -14.14
N ASN A 49 -26.91 -8.45 -13.34
CA ASN A 49 -27.01 -8.04 -11.93
C ASN A 49 -26.53 -6.60 -11.69
N TYR A 50 -26.48 -5.77 -12.73
CA TYR A 50 -25.88 -4.43 -12.64
C TYR A 50 -26.51 -3.54 -11.55
N HIS A 51 -27.83 -3.53 -11.45
CA HIS A 51 -28.55 -2.71 -10.46
C HIS A 51 -28.29 -3.19 -9.03
N GLU A 52 -28.25 -4.48 -8.79
CA GLU A 52 -27.93 -5.08 -7.50
C GLU A 52 -26.48 -4.78 -7.09
N LEU A 53 -25.53 -4.98 -7.98
CA LEU A 53 -24.12 -4.66 -7.76
C LEU A 53 -23.91 -3.16 -7.46
N LYS A 54 -24.62 -2.28 -8.17
CA LYS A 54 -24.58 -0.83 -7.93
C LYS A 54 -25.15 -0.47 -6.55
N SER A 55 -26.24 -1.11 -6.13
CA SER A 55 -26.82 -0.92 -4.79
C SER A 55 -25.85 -1.40 -3.72
N LEU A 56 -25.25 -2.58 -3.89
CA LEU A 56 -24.22 -3.09 -2.99
C LEU A 56 -23.05 -2.11 -2.82
N VAL A 57 -22.53 -1.54 -3.91
CA VAL A 57 -21.46 -0.54 -3.86
C VAL A 57 -21.86 0.70 -3.04
N LYS A 58 -23.12 1.13 -3.11
CA LYS A 58 -23.63 2.27 -2.31
C LYS A 58 -23.79 1.95 -0.83
N GLU A 59 -24.09 0.70 -0.49
CA GLU A 59 -24.33 0.24 0.88
C GLU A 59 -23.03 -0.09 1.63
N THR A 60 -21.95 -0.42 0.91
CA THR A 60 -20.70 -0.87 1.52
C THR A 60 -19.78 0.28 1.89
N PRO A 61 -19.04 0.20 2.98
CA PRO A 61 -18.02 1.17 3.32
C PRO A 61 -16.98 1.33 2.18
N ASN A 62 -16.67 2.57 1.84
CA ASN A 62 -15.73 2.92 0.76
C ASN A 62 -16.12 2.45 -0.66
N GLY A 63 -17.37 2.12 -0.91
CA GLY A 63 -17.86 1.80 -2.24
C GLY A 63 -17.30 0.50 -2.84
N HIS A 64 -17.12 -0.53 -2.02
CA HIS A 64 -16.63 -1.82 -2.51
C HIS A 64 -17.77 -2.71 -3.03
N ALA A 65 -17.53 -3.44 -4.12
CA ALA A 65 -18.45 -4.44 -4.66
C ALA A 65 -18.39 -5.79 -3.91
N PHE A 66 -18.10 -5.75 -2.61
CA PHE A 66 -18.11 -6.92 -1.73
C PHE A 66 -18.48 -6.51 -0.31
N ARG A 67 -19.10 -7.42 0.42
CA ARG A 67 -19.47 -7.21 1.82
C ARG A 67 -18.31 -7.59 2.75
N ILE A 68 -18.15 -6.84 3.84
CA ILE A 68 -17.30 -7.23 4.95
C ILE A 68 -18.02 -8.31 5.75
N SER A 69 -17.31 -9.34 6.19
CA SER A 69 -17.85 -10.39 7.06
C SER A 69 -18.43 -9.80 8.35
N GLU A 70 -19.54 -10.33 8.81
CA GLU A 70 -20.09 -9.99 10.14
C GLU A 70 -19.38 -10.73 11.28
N LYS A 71 -18.57 -11.76 10.98
CA LYS A 71 -17.83 -12.54 11.99
C LYS A 71 -16.61 -11.78 12.49
N LEU A 72 -16.35 -11.90 13.78
CA LEU A 72 -15.08 -11.48 14.37
C LEU A 72 -13.99 -12.53 14.13
N THR A 73 -12.76 -12.09 14.17
CA THR A 73 -11.57 -12.93 13.88
C THR A 73 -11.51 -14.16 14.79
N PHE A 74 -11.87 -14.02 16.06
CA PHE A 74 -11.74 -15.07 17.05
C PHE A 74 -13.05 -15.81 17.35
N ASP A 75 -14.15 -15.53 16.61
CA ASP A 75 -15.39 -16.31 16.68
C ASP A 75 -15.24 -17.73 16.13
N ILE A 76 -14.14 -17.99 15.41
CA ILE A 76 -13.87 -19.28 14.79
C ILE A 76 -12.49 -19.83 15.20
N PRO A 77 -12.31 -21.15 15.22
CA PRO A 77 -11.03 -21.79 15.53
C PRO A 77 -9.90 -21.36 14.57
N GLN A 78 -8.65 -21.43 15.03
CA GLN A 78 -7.48 -21.04 14.26
C GLN A 78 -7.43 -21.68 12.86
N LYS A 79 -7.69 -22.99 12.76
CA LYS A 79 -7.64 -23.71 11.48
C LYS A 79 -8.64 -23.16 10.46
N GLU A 80 -9.85 -22.83 10.92
CA GLU A 80 -10.87 -22.23 10.05
C GLU A 80 -10.51 -20.79 9.68
N ARG A 81 -9.95 -20.03 10.60
CA ARG A 81 -9.46 -18.67 10.38
C ARG A 81 -8.37 -18.64 9.31
N GLU A 82 -7.38 -19.53 9.41
CA GLU A 82 -6.32 -19.65 8.40
C GLU A 82 -6.89 -20.02 7.02
N LYS A 83 -7.87 -20.94 6.97
CA LYS A 83 -8.57 -21.27 5.72
C LYS A 83 -9.29 -20.05 5.12
N LYS A 84 -9.92 -19.24 5.96
CA LYS A 84 -10.58 -18.00 5.51
C LYS A 84 -9.58 -16.97 5.02
N TYR A 85 -8.46 -16.77 5.70
CA TYR A 85 -7.40 -15.90 5.21
C TYR A 85 -6.88 -16.36 3.85
N GLU A 86 -6.67 -17.67 3.64
CA GLU A 86 -6.23 -18.23 2.37
C GLU A 86 -7.27 -18.00 1.26
N GLU A 87 -8.56 -18.25 1.54
CA GLU A 87 -9.65 -17.97 0.61
C GLU A 87 -9.64 -16.53 0.12
N TYR A 88 -9.49 -15.56 1.03
CA TYR A 88 -9.51 -14.14 0.69
C TYR A 88 -8.21 -13.66 0.07
N TRP A 89 -7.09 -14.29 0.38
CA TRP A 89 -5.83 -14.09 -0.32
C TRP A 89 -5.91 -14.53 -1.79
N GLU A 90 -6.56 -15.66 -2.05
CA GLU A 90 -6.75 -16.15 -3.41
C GLU A 90 -7.78 -15.34 -4.21
N LYS A 91 -8.78 -14.75 -3.56
CA LYS A 91 -9.68 -13.78 -4.20
C LYS A 91 -8.95 -12.53 -4.67
N GLY A 92 -7.91 -12.15 -3.97
CA GLY A 92 -7.09 -10.99 -4.28
C GLY A 92 -7.77 -9.64 -4.10
N GLY A 93 -7.07 -8.60 -4.53
CA GLY A 93 -7.53 -7.23 -4.41
C GLY A 93 -7.76 -6.81 -2.95
N LEU A 94 -8.64 -5.83 -2.75
CA LEU A 94 -8.94 -5.32 -1.41
C LEU A 94 -9.85 -6.24 -0.59
N GLN A 95 -10.28 -7.39 -1.13
CA GLN A 95 -11.21 -8.29 -0.46
C GLN A 95 -10.65 -8.85 0.85
N PHE A 96 -9.32 -9.02 0.96
CA PHE A 96 -8.68 -9.48 2.20
C PHE A 96 -9.05 -8.64 3.42
N ARG A 97 -9.29 -7.33 3.26
CA ARG A 97 -9.79 -6.44 4.32
C ARG A 97 -11.16 -6.87 4.86
N GLY A 98 -11.96 -7.51 4.03
CA GLY A 98 -13.34 -7.92 4.35
C GLY A 98 -13.46 -9.31 4.97
N VAL A 99 -12.36 -10.02 5.23
CA VAL A 99 -12.41 -11.41 5.73
C VAL A 99 -13.02 -11.53 7.13
N PHE A 100 -12.79 -10.54 8.00
CA PHE A 100 -13.41 -10.40 9.31
C PHE A 100 -13.72 -8.93 9.60
N LYS A 101 -14.76 -8.68 10.42
CA LYS A 101 -15.25 -7.35 10.74
C LYS A 101 -14.23 -6.49 11.49
N ASP A 102 -13.43 -7.11 12.33
CA ASP A 102 -12.58 -6.48 13.34
C ASP A 102 -11.10 -6.34 12.95
N ILE A 103 -10.70 -6.80 11.76
CA ILE A 103 -9.27 -6.76 11.33
C ILE A 103 -8.63 -5.37 11.49
N ILE A 104 -9.40 -4.29 11.30
CA ILE A 104 -8.86 -2.91 11.33
C ILE A 104 -9.10 -2.24 12.66
N THR A 105 -10.03 -2.74 13.46
CA THR A 105 -10.46 -2.10 14.70
C THR A 105 -9.98 -2.79 15.97
N ASP A 106 -9.61 -4.07 15.90
CA ASP A 106 -9.04 -4.83 17.01
C ASP A 106 -7.58 -5.18 16.77
N LYS A 107 -6.73 -4.87 17.73
CA LYS A 107 -5.28 -5.10 17.61
C LYS A 107 -4.92 -6.58 17.46
N LYS A 108 -5.56 -7.48 18.21
CA LYS A 108 -5.27 -8.92 18.16
C LYS A 108 -5.71 -9.53 16.83
N ALA A 109 -6.86 -9.09 16.31
CA ALA A 109 -7.35 -9.46 15.00
C ALA A 109 -6.38 -9.01 13.90
N ASN A 110 -5.91 -7.76 13.98
CA ASN A 110 -4.91 -7.22 13.06
C ASN A 110 -3.59 -7.97 13.12
N ASP A 111 -3.08 -8.27 14.32
CA ASP A 111 -1.85 -9.04 14.51
C ASP A 111 -1.98 -10.44 13.85
N SER A 112 -3.14 -11.11 14.02
CA SER A 112 -3.42 -12.40 13.37
C SER A 112 -3.37 -12.31 11.84
N ALA A 113 -4.01 -11.31 11.25
CA ALA A 113 -3.97 -11.07 9.81
C ALA A 113 -2.56 -10.70 9.32
N SER A 114 -1.85 -9.86 10.07
CA SER A 114 -0.47 -9.45 9.76
C SER A 114 0.50 -10.64 9.76
N ILE A 115 0.36 -11.57 10.71
CA ILE A 115 1.15 -12.82 10.76
C ILE A 115 0.89 -13.66 9.51
N PHE A 116 -0.36 -13.81 9.11
CA PHE A 116 -0.71 -14.53 7.89
C PHE A 116 -0.07 -13.89 6.66
N LEU A 117 -0.20 -12.57 6.50
CA LEU A 117 0.39 -11.84 5.36
C LEU A 117 1.92 -11.96 5.32
N LYS A 118 2.60 -11.83 6.47
CA LYS A 118 4.05 -12.06 6.57
C LYS A 118 4.44 -13.46 6.13
N LYS A 119 3.68 -14.47 6.54
CA LYS A 119 3.89 -15.87 6.13
C LYS A 119 3.78 -16.03 4.61
N LYS A 120 2.73 -15.46 3.99
CA LYS A 120 2.54 -15.51 2.54
C LYS A 120 3.69 -14.84 1.78
N ILE A 121 4.10 -13.65 2.18
CA ILE A 121 5.24 -12.93 1.58
C ILE A 121 6.52 -13.76 1.70
N SER A 122 6.78 -14.34 2.88
CA SER A 122 7.98 -15.16 3.11
C SER A 122 7.97 -16.49 2.35
N GLN A 123 6.80 -16.98 1.92
CA GLN A 123 6.69 -18.14 1.03
C GLN A 123 7.00 -17.79 -0.41
N VAL A 124 6.66 -16.59 -0.86
CA VAL A 124 6.91 -16.11 -2.23
C VAL A 124 8.38 -15.72 -2.41
N VAL A 125 8.96 -14.99 -1.46
CA VAL A 125 10.35 -14.48 -1.55
C VAL A 125 11.33 -15.55 -1.09
N LYS A 126 12.10 -16.10 -2.04
CA LYS A 126 13.06 -17.21 -1.79
C LYS A 126 14.26 -16.78 -0.95
N ASN A 127 14.76 -15.57 -1.15
CA ASN A 127 15.86 -15.01 -0.38
C ASN A 127 15.37 -14.64 1.03
N LYS A 128 15.84 -15.35 2.06
CA LYS A 128 15.41 -15.19 3.45
C LYS A 128 15.71 -13.79 4.01
N GLU A 129 16.82 -13.17 3.62
CA GLU A 129 17.16 -11.82 4.07
C GLU A 129 16.22 -10.78 3.43
N TYR A 130 15.92 -10.91 2.14
CA TYR A 130 14.92 -10.06 1.48
C TYR A 130 13.53 -10.26 2.10
N ALA A 131 13.14 -11.51 2.37
CA ALA A 131 11.87 -11.78 3.04
C ALA A 131 11.77 -11.08 4.41
N LYS A 132 12.84 -11.11 5.22
CA LYS A 132 12.89 -10.38 6.50
C LYS A 132 12.75 -8.88 6.31
N ILE A 133 13.44 -8.29 5.33
CA ILE A 133 13.38 -6.85 5.05
C ILE A 133 11.96 -6.47 4.59
N LEU A 134 11.38 -7.24 3.67
CA LEU A 134 10.06 -6.98 3.09
C LEU A 134 8.90 -7.23 4.06
N THR A 135 9.11 -7.95 5.15
CA THR A 135 8.11 -8.22 6.18
C THR A 135 8.34 -7.50 7.50
N ASN A 136 9.36 -6.63 7.59
CA ASN A 136 9.67 -5.83 8.78
C ASN A 136 8.75 -4.62 8.89
N PHE A 137 7.44 -4.87 8.97
CA PHE A 137 6.44 -3.81 9.11
C PHE A 137 6.54 -3.14 10.48
N ASP A 138 6.50 -1.81 10.49
CA ASP A 138 6.51 -0.96 11.68
C ASP A 138 5.10 -0.39 12.01
N HIS A 139 4.08 -0.89 11.32
CA HIS A 139 2.69 -0.44 11.46
C HIS A 139 1.72 -1.62 11.27
N PRO A 140 0.50 -1.54 11.85
CA PRO A 140 -0.55 -2.53 11.62
C PRO A 140 -1.03 -2.58 10.16
N TYR A 141 -1.57 -3.73 9.75
CA TYR A 141 -2.24 -3.85 8.47
C TYR A 141 -3.41 -2.86 8.35
N GLY A 142 -3.45 -2.10 7.28
CA GLY A 142 -4.52 -1.12 7.01
C GLY A 142 -4.27 0.28 7.57
N CYS A 143 -3.27 0.51 8.44
CA CYS A 143 -2.87 1.86 8.86
C CYS A 143 -2.32 2.71 7.71
N LYS A 144 -1.67 2.06 6.75
CA LYS A 144 -1.38 2.63 5.43
C LYS A 144 -2.23 1.89 4.41
N ARG A 145 -2.68 2.58 3.36
CA ARG A 145 -3.45 1.94 2.29
C ARG A 145 -2.63 0.79 1.70
N PRO A 146 -3.08 -0.48 1.83
CA PRO A 146 -2.38 -1.60 1.24
C PRO A 146 -2.45 -1.50 -0.28
N PRO A 147 -1.32 -1.44 -0.99
CA PRO A 147 -1.33 -1.54 -2.44
C PRO A 147 -1.81 -2.91 -2.90
N ILE A 148 -2.38 -2.93 -4.10
CA ILE A 148 -2.65 -4.15 -4.84
C ILE A 148 -1.47 -4.35 -5.78
N ASP A 149 -0.83 -5.52 -5.72
CA ASP A 149 0.36 -5.78 -6.51
C ASP A 149 0.15 -6.87 -7.56
N THR A 150 0.99 -6.81 -8.58
CA THR A 150 1.13 -7.87 -9.59
C THR A 150 2.61 -8.23 -9.63
N ASN A 151 2.95 -9.41 -9.10
CA ASN A 151 4.30 -9.98 -9.08
C ASN A 151 5.35 -9.13 -8.33
N TYR A 152 4.95 -8.28 -7.38
CA TYR A 152 5.90 -7.44 -6.65
C TYR A 152 6.88 -8.26 -5.82
N PHE A 153 6.40 -9.20 -5.04
CA PHE A 153 7.25 -10.03 -4.20
C PHE A 153 8.02 -11.07 -5.01
N GLU A 154 7.44 -11.61 -6.07
CA GLU A 154 8.09 -12.50 -7.04
C GLU A 154 9.27 -11.83 -7.73
N THR A 155 9.20 -10.51 -7.93
CA THR A 155 10.27 -9.72 -8.55
C THR A 155 11.59 -9.85 -7.80
N TYR A 156 11.58 -9.99 -6.48
CA TYR A 156 12.79 -10.17 -5.67
C TYR A 156 13.45 -11.56 -5.80
N ASN A 157 12.85 -12.46 -6.57
CA ASN A 157 13.47 -13.76 -6.92
C ASN A 157 14.27 -13.70 -8.21
N ARG A 158 14.30 -12.55 -8.91
CA ARG A 158 15.07 -12.35 -10.14
C ARG A 158 16.53 -12.04 -9.78
N GLU A 159 17.47 -12.56 -10.55
CA GLU A 159 18.91 -12.34 -10.35
C GLU A 159 19.35 -10.88 -10.54
N ASN A 160 18.62 -10.14 -11.36
CA ASN A 160 18.90 -8.74 -11.65
C ASN A 160 18.26 -7.76 -10.66
N VAL A 161 17.63 -8.23 -9.58
CA VAL A 161 16.94 -7.37 -8.60
C VAL A 161 17.62 -7.43 -7.24
N HIS A 162 17.98 -6.26 -6.74
CA HIS A 162 18.63 -6.09 -5.44
C HIS A 162 17.74 -5.25 -4.51
N LEU A 163 17.73 -5.60 -3.22
CA LEU A 163 17.01 -4.87 -2.17
C LEU A 163 17.99 -4.32 -1.15
N VAL A 164 17.90 -3.03 -0.88
CA VAL A 164 18.72 -2.32 0.12
C VAL A 164 17.81 -1.77 1.21
N ASP A 165 18.05 -2.18 2.45
CA ASP A 165 17.40 -1.62 3.64
C ASP A 165 18.15 -0.36 4.08
N ILE A 166 17.60 0.82 3.70
CA ILE A 166 18.21 2.10 4.02
C ILE A 166 18.08 2.52 5.50
N LYS A 167 17.43 1.75 6.34
CA LYS A 167 17.51 1.90 7.80
C LYS A 167 18.82 1.35 8.35
N LYS A 168 19.42 0.34 7.67
CA LYS A 168 20.68 -0.29 8.05
C LYS A 168 21.87 0.23 7.26
N ASP A 169 21.62 0.73 6.07
CA ASP A 169 22.63 1.31 5.17
C ASP A 169 22.09 2.60 4.55
N PRO A 170 22.06 3.71 5.33
CA PRO A 170 21.47 4.97 4.93
C PRO A 170 22.11 5.56 3.68
N ILE A 171 21.29 6.20 2.84
CA ILE A 171 21.78 7.02 1.72
C ILE A 171 22.41 8.28 2.29
N ILE A 172 23.67 8.54 1.95
CA ILE A 172 24.42 9.72 2.38
C ILE A 172 24.60 10.75 1.26
N GLU A 173 24.59 10.30 -0.01
CA GLU A 173 24.82 11.19 -1.14
C GLU A 173 24.16 10.61 -2.41
N ILE A 174 23.69 11.50 -3.26
CA ILE A 174 23.29 11.20 -4.64
C ILE A 174 24.11 12.12 -5.55
N ASP A 175 24.94 11.53 -6.39
CA ASP A 175 25.77 12.25 -7.34
C ASP A 175 25.35 11.99 -8.80
N LYS A 176 26.15 12.50 -9.75
CA LYS A 176 25.88 12.39 -11.19
C LYS A 176 25.91 10.94 -11.72
N THR A 177 26.48 10.01 -10.97
CA THR A 177 26.76 8.65 -11.43
C THR A 177 26.09 7.57 -10.58
N GLY A 178 25.45 7.94 -9.46
CA GLY A 178 24.79 6.95 -8.62
C GLY A 178 24.34 7.41 -7.25
N ILE A 179 24.19 6.43 -6.37
CA ILE A 179 23.82 6.60 -4.96
C ILE A 179 24.88 6.01 -4.07
N LYS A 180 25.36 6.82 -3.12
CA LYS A 180 26.26 6.39 -2.06
C LYS A 180 25.47 6.18 -0.77
N THR A 181 25.62 5.01 -0.20
CA THR A 181 25.16 4.69 1.15
C THR A 181 26.36 4.72 2.11
N GLU A 182 26.14 4.54 3.41
CA GLU A 182 27.26 4.46 4.37
C GLU A 182 28.27 3.37 4.02
N ARG A 183 27.81 2.24 3.43
CA ARG A 183 28.64 1.05 3.21
C ARG A 183 28.94 0.77 1.75
N ASN A 184 28.12 1.28 0.83
CA ASN A 184 28.17 0.88 -0.58
C ASN A 184 28.03 2.08 -1.51
N TYR A 185 28.49 1.89 -2.76
CA TYR A 185 28.21 2.79 -3.86
C TYR A 185 27.51 2.04 -4.99
N PHE A 186 26.37 2.58 -5.43
CA PHE A 186 25.55 2.01 -6.50
C PHE A 186 25.64 2.91 -7.72
N LYS A 187 26.37 2.44 -8.75
CA LYS A 187 26.43 3.13 -10.05
C LYS A 187 25.10 2.91 -10.76
N LEU A 188 24.45 3.99 -11.18
CA LEU A 188 23.09 3.97 -11.75
C LEU A 188 23.02 4.91 -12.96
N ASP A 189 22.26 4.49 -13.98
CA ASP A 189 21.94 5.33 -15.14
C ASP A 189 20.64 6.14 -14.88
N THR A 190 19.75 5.62 -14.05
CA THR A 190 18.45 6.22 -13.79
C THR A 190 18.05 6.04 -12.33
N ILE A 191 17.51 7.08 -11.72
CA ILE A 191 16.93 7.04 -10.37
C ILE A 191 15.44 7.38 -10.47
N VAL A 192 14.59 6.51 -9.92
CA VAL A 192 13.13 6.73 -9.81
C VAL A 192 12.79 7.12 -8.38
N PHE A 193 12.42 8.38 -8.18
CA PHE A 193 11.95 8.88 -6.89
C PHE A 193 10.48 8.51 -6.67
N ALA A 194 10.24 7.34 -6.05
CA ALA A 194 8.91 6.89 -5.63
C ALA A 194 8.71 7.18 -4.12
N THR A 195 9.10 8.37 -3.67
CA THR A 195 9.19 8.75 -2.25
C THR A 195 7.85 9.17 -1.64
N GLY A 196 6.83 9.35 -2.48
CA GLY A 196 5.50 9.80 -2.08
C GLY A 196 5.35 11.31 -2.14
N TYR A 197 4.22 11.77 -1.64
CA TYR A 197 3.84 13.17 -1.58
C TYR A 197 3.67 13.60 -0.14
N ASP A 198 3.78 14.91 0.11
CA ASP A 198 3.35 15.53 1.36
C ASP A 198 1.82 15.56 1.36
N ALA A 199 1.23 14.45 1.84
CA ALA A 199 -0.18 14.16 1.70
C ALA A 199 -1.07 15.05 2.58
N MET A 200 -2.36 15.11 2.26
CA MET A 200 -3.42 15.81 2.97
C MET A 200 -3.22 17.33 2.96
N THR A 201 -2.59 17.88 3.98
CA THR A 201 -2.46 19.32 4.20
C THR A 201 -1.12 19.91 3.78
N GLY A 202 -0.09 19.08 3.70
CA GLY A 202 1.28 19.55 3.50
C GLY A 202 1.48 20.35 2.22
N THR A 203 0.90 19.92 1.11
CA THR A 203 0.96 20.65 -0.16
C THR A 203 0.32 22.04 -0.03
N LEU A 204 -0.87 22.14 0.61
CA LEU A 204 -1.56 23.42 0.78
C LEU A 204 -0.79 24.38 1.69
N ILE A 205 -0.23 23.85 2.79
CA ILE A 205 0.60 24.63 3.73
C ILE A 205 1.85 25.19 3.03
N ASN A 206 2.45 24.42 2.13
CA ASN A 206 3.65 24.82 1.41
C ASN A 206 3.42 25.76 0.21
N LEU A 207 2.15 25.95 -0.22
CA LEU A 207 1.79 26.88 -1.31
C LEU A 207 1.76 28.36 -0.86
N ASN A 208 1.99 28.66 0.42
CA ASN A 208 1.95 30.03 0.95
C ASN A 208 0.63 30.77 0.62
N ILE A 209 -0.49 30.10 0.85
CA ILE A 209 -1.83 30.66 0.57
C ILE A 209 -2.16 31.74 1.58
N THR A 210 -2.57 32.91 1.10
CA THR A 210 -2.97 34.05 1.91
C THR A 210 -4.46 34.33 1.69
N GLY A 211 -5.23 34.37 2.74
CA GLY A 211 -6.65 34.69 2.76
C GLY A 211 -6.93 36.15 3.10
N GLU A 212 -8.15 36.42 3.57
CA GLU A 212 -8.59 37.76 3.98
C GLU A 212 -7.73 38.28 5.13
N ASN A 213 -7.56 39.61 5.17
CA ASN A 213 -6.75 40.30 6.19
C ASN A 213 -5.31 39.77 6.31
N SER A 214 -4.72 39.33 5.19
CA SER A 214 -3.37 38.76 5.15
C SER A 214 -3.19 37.52 6.02
N LEU A 215 -4.25 36.77 6.33
CA LEU A 215 -4.22 35.54 7.08
C LEU A 215 -3.46 34.47 6.28
N ASN A 216 -2.35 33.96 6.82
CA ASN A 216 -1.60 32.88 6.18
C ASN A 216 -2.19 31.52 6.56
N LEU A 217 -2.40 30.61 5.57
CA LEU A 217 -2.98 29.29 5.80
C LEU A 217 -2.13 28.43 6.73
N LYS A 218 -0.81 28.50 6.61
CA LYS A 218 0.10 27.76 7.47
C LYS A 218 -0.04 28.14 8.94
N ASP A 219 -0.19 29.44 9.21
CA ASP A 219 -0.37 29.95 10.58
C ASP A 219 -1.77 29.62 11.10
N TYR A 220 -2.77 29.70 10.24
CA TYR A 220 -4.16 29.35 10.59
C TYR A 220 -4.34 27.87 10.93
N TRP A 221 -3.52 27.01 10.31
CA TRP A 221 -3.54 25.55 10.51
C TRP A 221 -2.40 25.03 11.41
N ASN A 222 -1.75 25.87 12.19
CA ASN A 222 -0.64 25.46 13.05
C ASN A 222 -0.99 24.34 14.04
N GLU A 223 -2.25 24.31 14.52
CA GLU A 223 -2.80 23.28 15.39
C GLU A 223 -3.52 22.13 14.65
N GLY A 224 -3.49 22.16 13.31
CA GLY A 224 -4.16 21.21 12.44
C GLY A 224 -5.19 21.88 11.52
N PRO A 225 -5.67 21.14 10.51
CA PRO A 225 -6.56 21.70 9.50
C PRO A 225 -7.94 22.03 10.07
N LYS A 226 -8.41 23.26 9.83
CA LYS A 226 -9.74 23.76 10.15
C LYS A 226 -10.49 23.99 8.86
N THR A 227 -11.44 23.09 8.52
CA THR A 227 -12.17 23.12 7.25
C THR A 227 -13.66 22.88 7.46
N TYR A 228 -14.46 23.38 6.54
CA TYR A 228 -15.86 22.97 6.40
C TYR A 228 -15.95 21.84 5.38
N LEU A 229 -16.32 20.64 5.83
CA LEU A 229 -16.44 19.39 5.03
C LEU A 229 -15.18 19.02 4.21
N GLY A 230 -13.99 19.50 4.62
CA GLY A 230 -12.75 19.25 3.89
C GLY A 230 -12.59 20.04 2.59
N LEU A 231 -13.50 20.98 2.29
CA LEU A 231 -13.58 21.68 1.00
C LEU A 231 -13.35 23.19 1.10
N GLN A 232 -13.81 23.80 2.19
CA GLN A 232 -13.79 25.26 2.37
C GLN A 232 -13.06 25.63 3.66
N ILE A 233 -12.47 26.82 3.65
CA ILE A 233 -11.72 27.35 4.79
C ILE A 233 -12.20 28.77 5.06
N ALA A 234 -12.63 29.05 6.28
CA ALA A 234 -13.06 30.40 6.66
C ALA A 234 -11.92 31.39 6.52
N GLY A 235 -12.19 32.53 5.87
CA GLY A 235 -11.16 33.54 5.56
C GLY A 235 -10.36 33.29 4.28
N PHE A 236 -10.68 32.23 3.52
CA PHE A 236 -10.04 31.90 2.23
C PHE A 236 -11.12 31.68 1.16
N PRO A 237 -11.65 32.76 0.57
CA PRO A 237 -12.83 32.70 -0.28
C PRO A 237 -12.62 32.05 -1.65
N ASN A 238 -11.36 31.86 -2.11
CA ASN A 238 -11.01 31.29 -3.42
C ASN A 238 -10.11 30.08 -3.28
#